data_c223634c478fd9eaa1ab0fd1102e9b82
#
_entry.id   c223634c478fd9eaa1ab0fd1102e9b82
#
_cell.length_a   1.000
_cell.length_b   1.000
_cell.length_c   1.000
_cell.angle_alpha   90.00
_cell.angle_beta   90.00
_cell.angle_gamma   90.00
#
_symmetry.space_group_name_H-M   'P 1'
#
loop_
_entity.id
_entity.type
_entity.pdbx_description
1 polymer ?
#
loop_
_entity_poly.entity_id
_entity_poly.type
_entity_poly.pdbx_seq_one_letter_code
_entity_poly.pdbx_strand_id
1 'polypeptide(L)'
;MERNRIGTMRAAVAALVAWAAWSAGLGAAHAEVAAADPVDVAMRQCLAQRDRSSTAGQIQCMGEAQQQWQTVMDAAYKRLLNDAPADAKRGWQESQRRWLMWRKDEAHLLKAVYDTTRGTMYAMASADMQLQPVRERALALRAAADRYAAPAGGAAQKAADNGAANAAAGGPANAPRNDARDPLRRIRPCEQDAACEHALFDLNRYYQKLRRKMPAHSAATLVHAQRAWVAYRDATAPLVGKDGRIDIIGARIATMKRLSETAGNN
;
A
#
# COMPACT_ATOMS: atom_id res chain seq x y z
N MET A 1 -72.55 25.23 32.99
CA MET A 1 -71.63 25.34 31.84
C MET A 1 -70.17 24.90 32.22
N GLU A 2 -69.96 23.65 32.62
CA GLU A 2 -68.65 23.15 33.07
C GLU A 2 -68.56 21.65 32.78
N ARG A 3 -68.41 21.26 31.54
CA ARG A 3 -68.22 19.83 31.14
C ARG A 3 -67.31 19.58 29.97
N ASN A 4 -66.41 20.52 29.58
CA ASN A 4 -65.62 20.29 28.34
C ASN A 4 -64.13 20.59 28.48
N ARG A 5 -63.58 20.64 29.72
CA ARG A 5 -62.09 20.90 29.89
C ARG A 5 -61.27 19.72 30.32
N ILE A 6 -61.85 18.53 30.52
CA ILE A 6 -61.09 17.33 30.98
C ILE A 6 -60.66 16.41 29.82
N GLY A 7 -61.31 16.58 28.64
CA GLY A 7 -61.01 15.72 27.48
C GLY A 7 -59.72 16.06 26.74
N THR A 8 -59.22 17.29 26.76
CA THR A 8 -58.07 17.76 25.97
C THR A 8 -56.73 17.56 26.64
N MET A 9 -56.71 17.35 27.97
CA MET A 9 -55.39 17.06 28.65
C MET A 9 -54.93 15.61 28.57
N ARG A 10 -55.82 14.66 28.29
CA ARG A 10 -55.41 13.24 28.17
C ARG A 10 -54.83 12.88 26.80
N ALA A 11 -55.13 13.62 25.76
CA ALA A 11 -54.60 13.40 24.43
C ALA A 11 -53.17 13.96 24.23
N ALA A 12 -52.80 15.02 25.00
CA ALA A 12 -51.44 15.62 24.89
C ALA A 12 -50.34 14.82 25.60
N VAL A 13 -50.67 14.02 26.63
CA VAL A 13 -49.70 13.22 27.38
C VAL A 13 -49.34 11.92 26.63
N ALA A 14 -50.28 11.35 25.86
CA ALA A 14 -50.03 10.13 25.07
C ALA A 14 -49.13 10.37 23.86
N ALA A 15 -49.12 11.58 23.30
CA ALA A 15 -48.28 11.93 22.15
C ALA A 15 -46.78 12.16 22.50
N LEU A 16 -46.52 12.59 23.75
CA LEU A 16 -45.13 12.83 24.21
C LEU A 16 -44.37 11.54 24.61
N VAL A 17 -45.06 10.48 24.98
CA VAL A 17 -44.45 9.20 25.34
C VAL A 17 -44.06 8.39 24.08
N ALA A 18 -44.76 8.57 22.95
CA ALA A 18 -44.45 7.90 21.70
C ALA A 18 -43.22 8.47 20.98
N TRP A 19 -42.83 9.73 21.25
CA TRP A 19 -41.62 10.35 20.64
C TRP A 19 -40.33 10.01 21.39
N ALA A 20 -40.38 9.65 22.65
CA ALA A 20 -39.20 9.27 23.44
C ALA A 20 -38.72 7.85 23.17
N ALA A 21 -39.51 6.97 22.55
CA ALA A 21 -39.14 5.59 22.25
C ALA A 21 -38.41 5.39 20.91
N TRP A 22 -38.38 6.40 20.02
CA TRP A 22 -37.73 6.30 18.72
C TRP A 22 -36.30 6.88 18.67
N SER A 23 -35.86 7.55 19.73
CA SER A 23 -34.49 8.09 19.80
C SER A 23 -33.46 7.16 20.44
N ALA A 24 -33.83 5.95 20.86
CA ALA A 24 -32.92 4.97 21.48
C ALA A 24 -32.25 3.99 20.50
N GLY A 25 -32.43 4.19 19.17
CA GLY A 25 -31.95 3.27 18.14
C GLY A 25 -30.80 3.78 17.23
N LEU A 26 -30.30 5.01 17.46
CA LEU A 26 -29.09 5.47 16.84
C LEU A 26 -27.89 4.93 17.65
N GLY A 27 -27.62 3.64 17.52
CA GLY A 27 -26.33 3.08 17.88
C GLY A 27 -25.28 3.94 17.17
N ALA A 28 -24.51 4.72 17.96
CA ALA A 28 -23.34 5.40 17.45
C ALA A 28 -22.47 4.31 16.82
N ALA A 29 -22.46 4.23 15.51
CA ALA A 29 -21.43 3.49 14.78
C ALA A 29 -20.12 4.23 15.10
N HIS A 30 -19.49 3.86 16.22
CA HIS A 30 -18.12 4.21 16.45
C HIS A 30 -17.36 3.52 15.33
N ALA A 31 -16.95 4.29 14.31
CA ALA A 31 -15.91 3.85 13.40
C ALA A 31 -14.71 3.56 14.30
N GLU A 32 -14.47 2.28 14.57
CA GLU A 32 -13.31 1.82 15.32
C GLU A 32 -12.10 2.21 14.47
N VAL A 33 -11.48 3.32 14.88
CA VAL A 33 -10.21 3.74 14.25
C VAL A 33 -9.22 2.63 14.58
N ALA A 34 -8.83 1.86 13.57
CA ALA A 34 -7.87 0.79 13.72
C ALA A 34 -6.66 1.30 14.51
N ALA A 35 -6.31 0.61 15.59
CA ALA A 35 -5.19 0.98 16.43
C ALA A 35 -3.93 1.11 15.56
N ALA A 36 -3.19 2.20 15.76
CA ALA A 36 -1.94 2.41 15.02
C ALA A 36 -0.96 1.28 15.33
N ASP A 37 -0.24 0.84 14.30
CA ASP A 37 0.76 -0.22 14.45
C ASP A 37 1.80 0.14 15.53
N PRO A 38 2.19 -0.80 16.42
CA PRO A 38 3.15 -0.55 17.49
C PRO A 38 4.48 0.05 17.00
N VAL A 39 4.97 -0.36 15.83
CA VAL A 39 6.21 0.20 15.25
C VAL A 39 6.03 1.67 14.86
N ASP A 40 4.88 2.02 14.27
CA ASP A 40 4.57 3.41 13.95
C ASP A 40 4.37 4.26 15.22
N VAL A 41 3.83 3.69 16.29
CA VAL A 41 3.73 4.36 17.61
C VAL A 41 5.11 4.61 18.18
N ALA A 42 5.97 3.59 18.21
CA ALA A 42 7.35 3.71 18.71
C ALA A 42 8.15 4.75 17.92
N MET A 43 8.03 4.77 16.59
CA MET A 43 8.68 5.78 15.75
C MET A 43 8.21 7.21 16.10
N ARG A 44 6.90 7.43 16.25
CA ARG A 44 6.38 8.74 16.65
C ARG A 44 6.87 9.17 18.04
N GLN A 45 6.93 8.23 18.98
CA GLN A 45 7.47 8.50 20.31
C GLN A 45 8.96 8.88 20.27
N CYS A 46 9.78 8.16 19.46
CA CYS A 46 11.17 8.52 19.23
C CYS A 46 11.33 9.92 18.65
N LEU A 47 10.55 10.25 17.60
CA LEU A 47 10.57 11.56 16.94
C LEU A 47 10.12 12.72 17.87
N ALA A 48 9.34 12.45 18.91
CA ALA A 48 8.88 13.43 19.89
C ALA A 48 9.91 13.71 21.00
N GLN A 49 10.98 12.93 21.10
CA GLN A 49 12.03 13.14 22.11
C GLN A 49 12.88 14.38 21.80
N ARG A 50 13.15 15.18 22.81
CA ARG A 50 13.92 16.44 22.64
C ARG A 50 15.36 16.23 22.16
N ASP A 51 16.00 15.17 22.62
CA ASP A 51 17.37 14.77 22.23
C ASP A 51 17.43 14.21 20.80
N ARG A 52 16.27 13.86 20.21
CA ARG A 52 16.11 13.39 18.82
C ARG A 52 15.62 14.50 17.86
N SER A 53 15.52 15.76 18.29
CA SER A 53 14.98 16.86 17.48
C SER A 53 15.91 17.28 16.33
N SER A 54 17.19 16.91 16.36
CA SER A 54 18.11 17.15 15.24
C SER A 54 17.78 16.29 14.03
N THR A 55 18.17 16.72 12.83
CA THR A 55 18.03 15.91 11.60
C THR A 55 18.64 14.51 11.77
N ALA A 56 19.82 14.42 12.39
CA ALA A 56 20.48 13.14 12.66
C ALA A 56 19.65 12.26 13.61
N GLY A 57 19.09 12.83 14.66
CA GLY A 57 18.22 12.13 15.61
C GLY A 57 16.94 11.61 14.95
N GLN A 58 16.31 12.42 14.07
CA GLN A 58 15.12 12.01 13.34
C GLN A 58 15.42 10.89 12.34
N ILE A 59 16.54 10.97 11.61
CA ILE A 59 17.00 9.89 10.72
C ILE A 59 17.26 8.61 11.51
N GLN A 60 17.83 8.71 12.71
CA GLN A 60 18.05 7.56 13.58
C GLN A 60 16.71 6.91 13.98
N CYS A 61 15.69 7.68 14.39
CA CYS A 61 14.35 7.15 14.69
C CYS A 61 13.74 6.40 13.50
N MET A 62 13.89 6.92 12.28
CA MET A 62 13.44 6.26 11.06
C MET A 62 14.21 4.95 10.79
N GLY A 63 15.51 4.94 11.04
CA GLY A 63 16.35 3.75 10.93
C GLY A 63 15.97 2.65 11.92
N GLU A 64 15.72 3.02 13.17
CA GLU A 64 15.22 2.11 14.22
C GLU A 64 13.85 1.51 13.84
N ALA A 65 12.93 2.34 13.34
CA ALA A 65 11.64 1.88 12.83
C ALA A 65 11.79 0.95 11.62
N GLN A 66 12.71 1.24 10.70
CA GLN A 66 12.99 0.36 9.56
C GLN A 66 13.47 -1.03 10.01
N GLN A 67 14.33 -1.12 11.02
CA GLN A 67 14.80 -2.39 11.58
C GLN A 67 13.66 -3.17 12.24
N GLN A 68 12.79 -2.49 12.99
CA GLN A 68 11.61 -3.11 13.60
C GLN A 68 10.65 -3.63 12.52
N TRP A 69 10.39 -2.85 11.47
CA TRP A 69 9.57 -3.29 10.34
C TRP A 69 10.19 -4.46 9.58
N GLN A 70 11.53 -4.53 9.48
CA GLN A 70 12.23 -5.68 8.92
C GLN A 70 11.93 -6.94 9.75
N THR A 71 12.01 -6.85 11.07
CA THR A 71 11.68 -7.96 11.99
C THR A 71 10.23 -8.42 11.81
N VAL A 72 9.29 -7.47 11.74
CA VAL A 72 7.86 -7.76 11.47
C VAL A 72 7.68 -8.44 10.12
N MET A 73 8.37 -7.97 9.10
CA MET A 73 8.33 -8.54 7.75
C MET A 73 8.82 -9.99 7.74
N ASP A 74 9.94 -10.26 8.40
CA ASP A 74 10.52 -11.61 8.44
C ASP A 74 9.64 -12.59 9.23
N ALA A 75 9.03 -12.14 10.33
CA ALA A 75 8.08 -12.94 11.09
C ALA A 75 6.81 -13.23 10.28
N ALA A 76 6.25 -12.23 9.61
CA ALA A 76 5.08 -12.40 8.75
C ALA A 76 5.36 -13.33 7.57
N TYR A 77 6.54 -13.23 6.95
CA TYR A 77 6.95 -14.11 5.87
C TYR A 77 7.09 -15.57 6.32
N LYS A 78 7.71 -15.82 7.49
CA LYS A 78 7.80 -17.16 8.06
C LYS A 78 6.41 -17.76 8.30
N ARG A 79 5.52 -17.00 8.93
CA ARG A 79 4.15 -17.42 9.19
C ARG A 79 3.41 -17.72 7.88
N LEU A 80 3.51 -16.85 6.89
CA LEU A 80 2.93 -17.04 5.57
C LEU A 80 3.40 -18.33 4.90
N LEU A 81 4.70 -18.64 4.97
CA LEU A 81 5.23 -19.89 4.41
C LEU A 81 4.82 -21.13 5.21
N ASN A 82 4.51 -21.02 6.50
CA ASN A 82 3.99 -22.14 7.27
C ASN A 82 2.55 -22.46 6.87
N ASP A 83 1.70 -21.43 6.76
CA ASP A 83 0.25 -21.59 6.68
C ASP A 83 -0.25 -21.71 5.22
N ALA A 84 0.47 -21.17 4.24
CA ALA A 84 0.04 -21.19 2.84
C ALA A 84 0.16 -22.58 2.20
N PRO A 85 -0.73 -22.94 1.24
CA PRO A 85 -0.61 -24.16 0.45
C PRO A 85 0.64 -24.14 -0.46
N ALA A 86 1.11 -25.32 -0.90
CA ALA A 86 2.40 -25.48 -1.59
C ALA A 86 2.57 -24.59 -2.83
N ASP A 87 1.51 -24.40 -3.60
CA ASP A 87 1.56 -23.56 -4.81
C ASP A 87 1.70 -22.08 -4.46
N ALA A 88 0.94 -21.61 -3.46
CA ALA A 88 1.06 -20.26 -2.95
C ALA A 88 2.43 -20.00 -2.32
N LYS A 89 3.01 -20.97 -1.60
CA LYS A 89 4.37 -20.87 -1.04
C LYS A 89 5.40 -20.54 -2.10
N ARG A 90 5.39 -21.28 -3.21
CA ARG A 90 6.33 -21.03 -4.33
C ARG A 90 6.17 -19.61 -4.90
N GLY A 91 4.94 -19.17 -5.09
CA GLY A 91 4.64 -17.82 -5.55
C GLY A 91 5.15 -16.75 -4.58
N TRP A 92 4.91 -16.90 -3.27
CA TRP A 92 5.39 -15.95 -2.26
C TRP A 92 6.91 -15.94 -2.10
N GLN A 93 7.58 -17.08 -2.27
CA GLN A 93 9.04 -17.15 -2.29
C GLN A 93 9.61 -16.37 -3.48
N GLU A 94 9.06 -16.53 -4.67
CA GLU A 94 9.47 -15.76 -5.85
C GLU A 94 9.18 -14.26 -5.67
N SER A 95 7.99 -13.90 -5.18
CA SER A 95 7.63 -12.52 -4.87
C SER A 95 8.61 -11.88 -3.89
N GLN A 96 9.00 -12.58 -2.82
CA GLN A 96 9.97 -12.07 -1.85
C GLN A 96 11.36 -11.91 -2.45
N ARG A 97 11.82 -12.87 -3.24
CA ARG A 97 13.09 -12.79 -3.95
C ARG A 97 13.13 -11.56 -4.87
N ARG A 98 12.08 -11.33 -5.67
CA ARG A 98 11.98 -10.18 -6.56
C ARG A 98 11.91 -8.86 -5.82
N TRP A 99 11.21 -8.83 -4.69
CA TRP A 99 11.16 -7.65 -3.82
C TRP A 99 12.55 -7.28 -3.28
N LEU A 100 13.36 -8.25 -2.83
CA LEU A 100 14.71 -8.02 -2.36
C LEU A 100 15.63 -7.48 -3.46
N MET A 101 15.51 -8.00 -4.68
CA MET A 101 16.26 -7.50 -5.85
C MET A 101 15.86 -6.05 -6.17
N TRP A 102 14.57 -5.78 -6.22
CA TRP A 102 14.08 -4.42 -6.43
C TRP A 102 14.57 -3.45 -5.35
N ARG A 103 14.48 -3.84 -4.08
CA ARG A 103 14.97 -3.02 -2.96
C ARG A 103 16.42 -2.58 -3.13
N LYS A 104 17.28 -3.50 -3.62
CA LYS A 104 18.69 -3.19 -3.89
C LYS A 104 18.81 -2.14 -4.99
N ASP A 105 18.15 -2.33 -6.11
CA ASP A 105 18.21 -1.40 -7.24
C ASP A 105 17.56 -0.05 -6.89
N GLU A 106 16.48 -0.06 -6.11
CA GLU A 106 15.83 1.14 -5.61
C GLU A 106 16.73 1.97 -4.70
N ALA A 107 17.53 1.33 -3.84
CA ALA A 107 18.50 2.04 -3.01
C ALA A 107 19.54 2.81 -3.84
N HIS A 108 19.98 2.25 -4.97
CA HIS A 108 20.85 2.94 -5.92
C HIS A 108 20.15 4.11 -6.60
N LEU A 109 18.87 3.95 -6.96
CA LEU A 109 18.06 5.03 -7.53
C LEU A 109 17.87 6.17 -6.52
N LEU A 110 17.50 5.84 -5.28
CA LEU A 110 17.36 6.84 -4.21
C LEU A 110 18.65 7.63 -4.03
N LYS A 111 19.78 6.94 -3.91
CA LYS A 111 21.09 7.60 -3.81
C LYS A 111 21.33 8.53 -5.00
N ALA A 112 21.13 8.06 -6.22
CA ALA A 112 21.36 8.85 -7.44
C ALA A 112 20.47 10.11 -7.51
N VAL A 113 19.23 10.05 -7.02
CA VAL A 113 18.34 11.22 -6.97
C VAL A 113 18.74 12.18 -5.86
N TYR A 114 19.00 11.67 -4.66
CA TYR A 114 19.34 12.54 -3.51
C TYR A 114 20.75 13.14 -3.63
N ASP A 115 21.67 12.55 -4.37
CA ASP A 115 22.97 13.16 -4.72
C ASP A 115 22.81 14.45 -5.57
N THR A 116 21.63 14.66 -6.19
CA THR A 116 21.30 15.90 -6.93
C THR A 116 20.71 17.00 -6.06
N THR A 117 20.60 16.79 -4.75
CA THR A 117 19.94 17.71 -3.81
C THR A 117 20.91 18.25 -2.77
N ARG A 118 20.56 19.37 -2.15
CA ARG A 118 21.31 19.96 -1.03
C ARG A 118 20.38 20.30 0.13
N GLY A 119 20.89 20.08 1.34
CA GLY A 119 20.16 20.41 2.58
C GLY A 119 19.66 19.20 3.35
N THR A 120 19.55 19.37 4.65
CA THR A 120 19.27 18.32 5.62
C THR A 120 17.86 17.73 5.48
N MET A 121 16.90 18.51 4.97
CA MET A 121 15.55 18.01 4.70
C MET A 121 15.52 16.84 3.70
N TYR A 122 16.44 16.84 2.73
CA TYR A 122 16.55 15.77 1.75
C TYR A 122 17.15 14.51 2.35
N ALA A 123 18.02 14.62 3.33
CA ALA A 123 18.52 13.46 4.08
C ALA A 123 17.40 12.76 4.86
N MET A 124 16.50 13.52 5.52
CA MET A 124 15.31 12.96 6.17
C MET A 124 14.35 12.33 5.16
N ALA A 125 14.11 13.02 4.03
CA ALA A 125 13.26 12.48 2.96
C ALA A 125 13.82 11.17 2.38
N SER A 126 15.14 11.06 2.23
CA SER A 126 15.82 9.83 1.81
C SER A 126 15.62 8.69 2.81
N ALA A 127 15.76 8.96 4.12
CA ALA A 127 15.55 7.98 5.17
C ALA A 127 14.11 7.46 5.18
N ASP A 128 13.13 8.36 5.08
CA ASP A 128 11.71 7.99 4.97
C ASP A 128 11.45 7.11 3.73
N MET A 129 11.98 7.48 2.56
CA MET A 129 11.83 6.69 1.34
C MET A 129 12.49 5.31 1.39
N GLN A 130 13.47 5.10 2.28
CA GLN A 130 14.05 3.77 2.53
C GLN A 130 13.19 2.94 3.50
N LEU A 131 12.53 3.57 4.45
CA LEU A 131 11.65 2.95 5.43
C LEU A 131 10.35 2.44 4.79
N GLN A 132 9.65 3.28 4.00
CA GLN A 132 8.29 3.00 3.52
C GLN A 132 8.15 1.65 2.79
N PRO A 133 9.02 1.24 1.85
CA PRO A 133 8.88 -0.06 1.18
C PRO A 133 9.00 -1.26 2.13
N VAL A 134 9.76 -1.15 3.23
CA VAL A 134 9.87 -2.23 4.23
C VAL A 134 8.58 -2.33 5.01
N ARG A 135 8.04 -1.19 5.47
CA ARG A 135 6.77 -1.10 6.15
C ARG A 135 5.62 -1.66 5.31
N GLU A 136 5.49 -1.20 4.07
CA GLU A 136 4.46 -1.67 3.12
C GLU A 136 4.57 -3.18 2.89
N ARG A 137 5.78 -3.69 2.70
CA ARG A 137 5.99 -5.13 2.50
C ARG A 137 5.63 -5.94 3.74
N ALA A 138 6.00 -5.48 4.93
CA ALA A 138 5.65 -6.12 6.20
C ALA A 138 4.13 -6.22 6.38
N LEU A 139 3.41 -5.13 6.12
CA LEU A 139 1.95 -5.09 6.19
C LEU A 139 1.30 -6.02 5.15
N ALA A 140 1.78 -6.02 3.90
CA ALA A 140 1.28 -6.89 2.85
C ALA A 140 1.47 -8.38 3.16
N LEU A 141 2.64 -8.76 3.69
CA LEU A 141 2.91 -10.15 4.08
C LEU A 141 2.10 -10.57 5.31
N ARG A 142 1.89 -9.68 6.29
CA ARG A 142 1.02 -9.92 7.44
C ARG A 142 -0.41 -10.18 7.00
N ALA A 143 -0.97 -9.29 6.17
CA ALA A 143 -2.30 -9.47 5.61
C ALA A 143 -2.44 -10.74 4.77
N ALA A 144 -1.40 -11.14 4.04
CA ALA A 144 -1.38 -12.41 3.32
C ALA A 144 -1.37 -13.62 4.27
N ALA A 145 -0.55 -13.61 5.32
CA ALA A 145 -0.50 -14.66 6.33
C ALA A 145 -1.86 -14.81 7.05
N ASP A 146 -2.50 -13.70 7.39
CA ASP A 146 -3.82 -13.70 8.06
C ASP A 146 -4.91 -14.36 7.20
N ARG A 147 -4.84 -14.20 5.88
CA ARG A 147 -5.78 -14.87 4.96
C ARG A 147 -5.67 -16.39 4.97
N TYR A 148 -4.47 -16.95 5.14
CA TYR A 148 -4.27 -18.40 5.20
C TYR A 148 -4.48 -18.96 6.61
N ALA A 149 -4.31 -18.15 7.67
CA ALA A 149 -4.56 -18.56 9.04
C ALA A 149 -6.06 -18.57 9.40
N ALA A 150 -6.92 -17.89 8.65
CA ALA A 150 -8.35 -17.88 8.91
C ALA A 150 -8.95 -19.28 8.69
N PRO A 151 -9.82 -19.81 9.59
CA PRO A 151 -10.48 -21.09 9.39
C PRO A 151 -11.26 -21.09 8.07
N ALA A 152 -11.19 -22.21 7.35
CA ALA A 152 -11.62 -22.39 5.97
C ALA A 152 -13.10 -22.02 5.63
N GLY A 153 -13.92 -21.65 6.63
CA GLY A 153 -15.32 -21.27 6.44
C GLY A 153 -15.57 -19.83 5.96
N GLY A 154 -14.59 -18.91 6.13
CA GLY A 154 -14.78 -17.49 5.76
C GLY A 154 -13.90 -17.01 4.59
N ALA A 155 -12.74 -17.63 4.39
CA ALA A 155 -11.78 -17.22 3.37
C ALA A 155 -12.01 -17.92 2.02
N ALA A 156 -12.55 -19.16 2.04
CA ALA A 156 -12.87 -19.90 0.83
C ALA A 156 -14.00 -19.23 0.01
N GLN A 157 -14.96 -18.59 0.68
CA GLN A 157 -16.05 -17.88 0.03
C GLN A 157 -15.54 -16.62 -0.71
N LYS A 158 -14.66 -15.83 -0.07
CA LYS A 158 -14.07 -14.62 -0.70
C LYS A 158 -13.06 -14.94 -1.80
N ALA A 159 -12.34 -16.06 -1.71
CA ALA A 159 -11.43 -16.52 -2.75
C ALA A 159 -12.18 -17.15 -3.95
N ALA A 160 -13.30 -17.81 -3.71
CA ALA A 160 -14.16 -18.39 -4.75
C ALA A 160 -14.87 -17.28 -5.55
N ASP A 161 -15.37 -16.22 -4.89
CA ASP A 161 -16.03 -15.08 -5.56
C ASP A 161 -15.04 -14.28 -6.42
N ASN A 162 -13.76 -14.20 -6.01
CA ASN A 162 -12.70 -13.56 -6.81
C ASN A 162 -12.12 -14.48 -7.90
N GLY A 163 -12.21 -15.81 -7.74
CA GLY A 163 -11.72 -16.80 -8.71
C GLY A 163 -12.73 -17.09 -9.84
N ALA A 164 -14.03 -17.08 -9.52
CA ALA A 164 -15.09 -17.32 -10.50
C ALA A 164 -15.26 -16.18 -11.52
N ALA A 165 -14.95 -14.93 -11.10
CA ALA A 165 -14.94 -13.78 -12.00
C ALA A 165 -13.78 -13.83 -13.03
N ASN A 166 -12.69 -14.54 -12.73
CA ASN A 166 -11.52 -14.65 -13.62
C ASN A 166 -11.57 -15.85 -14.59
N ALA A 167 -12.45 -16.82 -14.36
CA ALA A 167 -12.56 -18.01 -15.22
C ALA A 167 -13.44 -17.83 -16.46
N ALA A 168 -14.22 -16.75 -16.53
CA ALA A 168 -15.18 -16.50 -17.62
C ALA A 168 -14.62 -15.67 -18.80
N ALA A 169 -13.38 -15.21 -18.76
CA ALA A 169 -12.76 -14.37 -19.79
C ALA A 169 -11.61 -15.08 -20.52
N GLY A 170 -11.90 -16.23 -21.14
CA GLY A 170 -10.99 -16.86 -22.09
C GLY A 170 -11.14 -16.24 -23.49
N GLY A 171 -10.35 -15.24 -23.82
CA GLY A 171 -10.21 -14.68 -25.17
C GLY A 171 -8.87 -15.05 -25.79
N PRO A 172 -8.73 -15.12 -27.15
CA PRO A 172 -7.63 -15.80 -27.83
C PRO A 172 -6.30 -15.03 -27.75
N ALA A 173 -5.25 -15.83 -27.59
CA ALA A 173 -3.85 -15.39 -27.62
C ALA A 173 -3.44 -14.94 -29.01
N ASN A 174 -3.33 -13.63 -29.24
CA ASN A 174 -2.55 -13.06 -30.33
C ASN A 174 -2.03 -11.68 -29.90
N ALA A 175 -0.85 -11.65 -29.29
CA ALA A 175 -0.10 -10.42 -29.06
C ALA A 175 1.16 -10.41 -29.97
N PRO A 176 1.42 -9.32 -30.71
CA PRO A 176 2.62 -9.23 -31.55
C PRO A 176 3.88 -9.15 -30.66
N ARG A 177 4.80 -10.06 -30.95
CA ARG A 177 6.16 -10.04 -30.40
C ARG A 177 6.91 -8.92 -31.10
N ASN A 178 7.23 -7.86 -30.41
CA ASN A 178 8.38 -7.01 -30.62
C ASN A 178 8.21 -5.66 -29.91
N ASP A 179 8.58 -5.61 -28.62
CA ASP A 179 8.91 -4.35 -27.95
C ASP A 179 9.76 -4.61 -26.70
N ALA A 180 10.99 -5.11 -26.94
CA ALA A 180 11.94 -5.41 -25.86
C ALA A 180 12.58 -4.15 -25.23
N ARG A 181 12.22 -2.94 -25.68
CA ARG A 181 12.93 -1.70 -25.33
C ARG A 181 12.23 -0.80 -24.31
N ASP A 182 10.94 -0.99 -24.05
CA ASP A 182 10.23 -0.21 -23.04
C ASP A 182 9.84 -1.09 -21.83
N PRO A 183 10.45 -0.87 -20.66
CA PRO A 183 10.12 -1.65 -19.47
C PRO A 183 8.67 -1.47 -18.98
N LEU A 184 7.96 -0.43 -19.44
CA LEU A 184 6.56 -0.18 -19.09
C LEU A 184 5.57 -0.91 -20.02
N ARG A 185 5.98 -1.30 -21.23
CA ARG A 185 5.12 -2.03 -22.19
C ARG A 185 4.86 -3.50 -21.85
N ARG A 186 5.62 -4.08 -20.91
CA ARG A 186 5.38 -5.46 -20.40
C ARG A 186 4.28 -5.53 -19.34
N ILE A 187 3.70 -4.40 -18.99
CA ILE A 187 2.54 -4.37 -18.10
C ILE A 187 1.38 -4.99 -18.86
N ARG A 188 0.91 -6.17 -18.43
CA ARG A 188 -0.33 -6.74 -18.93
C ARG A 188 -1.42 -5.68 -18.84
N PRO A 189 -2.24 -5.51 -19.87
CA PRO A 189 -3.33 -4.55 -19.80
C PRO A 189 -4.15 -4.80 -18.53
N CYS A 190 -4.66 -3.76 -17.95
CA CYS A 190 -5.43 -3.78 -16.70
C CYS A 190 -6.82 -4.43 -16.89
N GLU A 191 -6.95 -5.40 -17.79
CA GLU A 191 -8.19 -6.19 -18.03
C GLU A 191 -9.44 -5.30 -18.05
N GLN A 192 -9.39 -4.18 -18.79
CA GLN A 192 -10.47 -3.18 -18.89
C GLN A 192 -10.80 -2.44 -17.58
N ASP A 193 -9.90 -2.47 -16.61
CA ASP A 193 -10.03 -1.71 -15.37
C ASP A 193 -9.53 -0.27 -15.57
N ALA A 194 -10.44 0.68 -15.73
CA ALA A 194 -10.13 2.09 -15.98
C ALA A 194 -9.28 2.70 -14.84
N ALA A 195 -9.46 2.28 -13.59
CA ALA A 195 -8.65 2.77 -12.46
C ALA A 195 -7.20 2.30 -12.57
N CYS A 196 -6.99 1.04 -12.96
CA CYS A 196 -5.66 0.49 -13.18
C CYS A 196 -4.98 1.15 -14.39
N GLU A 197 -5.69 1.37 -15.50
CA GLU A 197 -5.15 2.06 -16.68
C GLU A 197 -4.74 3.50 -16.37
N HIS A 198 -5.57 4.21 -15.61
CA HIS A 198 -5.25 5.57 -15.15
C HIS A 198 -4.03 5.59 -14.25
N ALA A 199 -3.91 4.63 -13.33
CA ALA A 199 -2.74 4.49 -12.46
C ALA A 199 -1.46 4.23 -13.26
N LEU A 200 -1.50 3.40 -14.30
CA LEU A 200 -0.36 3.17 -15.17
C LEU A 200 0.03 4.40 -15.99
N PHE A 201 -0.95 5.17 -16.45
CA PHE A 201 -0.69 6.43 -17.12
C PHE A 201 0.04 7.42 -16.20
N ASP A 202 -0.41 7.56 -14.95
CA ASP A 202 0.24 8.41 -13.95
C ASP A 202 1.65 7.93 -13.62
N LEU A 203 1.84 6.62 -13.46
CA LEU A 203 3.17 6.04 -13.24
C LEU A 203 4.14 6.41 -14.37
N ASN A 204 3.70 6.25 -15.63
CA ASN A 204 4.52 6.61 -16.78
C ASN A 204 4.84 8.11 -16.80
N ARG A 205 3.86 8.97 -16.50
CA ARG A 205 4.05 10.43 -16.45
C ARG A 205 5.16 10.82 -15.46
N TYR A 206 5.15 10.27 -14.23
CA TYR A 206 6.17 10.58 -13.23
C TYR A 206 7.52 9.93 -13.55
N TYR A 207 7.52 8.72 -14.12
CA TYR A 207 8.74 8.09 -14.61
C TYR A 207 9.44 8.95 -15.68
N GLN A 208 8.70 9.43 -16.68
CA GLN A 208 9.25 10.30 -17.74
C GLN A 208 9.71 11.65 -17.17
N LYS A 209 8.98 12.21 -16.19
CA LYS A 209 9.38 13.44 -15.51
C LYS A 209 10.71 13.25 -14.78
N LEU A 210 10.85 12.18 -14.01
CA LEU A 210 12.10 11.85 -13.30
C LEU A 210 13.24 11.62 -14.27
N ARG A 211 13.02 10.82 -15.33
CA ARG A 211 14.02 10.53 -16.35
C ARG A 211 14.62 11.79 -16.99
N ARG A 212 13.80 12.81 -17.25
CA ARG A 212 14.29 14.08 -17.81
C ARG A 212 15.13 14.90 -16.82
N LYS A 213 14.91 14.74 -15.54
CA LYS A 213 15.64 15.47 -14.48
C LYS A 213 16.93 14.79 -14.03
N MET A 214 17.03 13.48 -14.24
CA MET A 214 18.22 12.74 -13.83
C MET A 214 19.42 13.04 -14.72
N PRO A 215 20.63 13.16 -14.13
CA PRO A 215 21.87 13.25 -14.90
C PRO A 215 22.04 12.02 -15.81
N ALA A 216 22.64 12.21 -17.00
CA ALA A 216 22.80 11.16 -18.00
C ALA A 216 23.52 9.92 -17.45
N HIS A 217 24.55 10.09 -16.60
CA HIS A 217 25.30 9.00 -15.98
C HIS A 217 24.46 8.17 -14.99
N SER A 218 23.38 8.72 -14.45
CA SER A 218 22.48 8.05 -13.48
C SER A 218 21.18 7.52 -14.13
N ALA A 219 20.94 7.81 -15.41
CA ALA A 219 19.72 7.39 -16.09
C ALA A 219 19.53 5.86 -16.13
N ALA A 220 20.62 5.11 -16.23
CA ALA A 220 20.60 3.64 -16.20
C ALA A 220 20.05 3.10 -14.88
N THR A 221 20.34 3.75 -13.74
CA THR A 221 19.87 3.36 -12.41
C THR A 221 18.34 3.39 -12.33
N LEU A 222 17.70 4.42 -12.90
CA LEU A 222 16.24 4.49 -12.98
C LEU A 222 15.66 3.32 -13.78
N VAL A 223 16.28 2.99 -14.92
CA VAL A 223 15.83 1.87 -15.77
C VAL A 223 15.96 0.54 -15.02
N HIS A 224 17.07 0.31 -14.31
CA HIS A 224 17.28 -0.90 -13.52
C HIS A 224 16.27 -1.03 -12.39
N ALA A 225 16.08 0.01 -11.59
CA ALA A 225 15.10 0.02 -10.50
C ALA A 225 13.67 -0.20 -11.02
N GLN A 226 13.29 0.41 -12.14
CA GLN A 226 11.96 0.21 -12.72
C GLN A 226 11.76 -1.22 -13.26
N ARG A 227 12.77 -1.81 -13.92
CA ARG A 227 12.71 -3.22 -14.37
C ARG A 227 12.56 -4.19 -13.20
N ALA A 228 13.34 -3.99 -12.15
CA ALA A 228 13.28 -4.82 -10.95
C ALA A 228 11.92 -4.69 -10.25
N TRP A 229 11.36 -3.48 -10.19
CA TRP A 229 10.01 -3.26 -9.66
C TRP A 229 8.93 -3.97 -10.50
N VAL A 230 9.01 -3.91 -11.82
CA VAL A 230 8.09 -4.63 -12.71
C VAL A 230 8.15 -6.14 -12.44
N ALA A 231 9.35 -6.70 -12.29
CA ALA A 231 9.52 -8.11 -11.98
C ALA A 231 8.93 -8.49 -10.61
N TYR A 232 9.08 -7.62 -9.60
CA TYR A 232 8.45 -7.77 -8.28
C TYR A 232 6.92 -7.71 -8.38
N ARG A 233 6.39 -6.69 -9.06
CA ARG A 233 4.94 -6.54 -9.26
C ARG A 233 4.35 -7.77 -9.94
N ASP A 234 4.95 -8.24 -11.03
CA ASP A 234 4.45 -9.36 -11.82
C ASP A 234 4.49 -10.69 -11.04
N ALA A 235 5.49 -10.88 -10.19
CA ALA A 235 5.55 -12.03 -9.29
C ALA A 235 4.54 -11.95 -8.14
N THR A 236 4.10 -10.75 -7.76
CA THR A 236 3.19 -10.54 -6.63
C THR A 236 1.73 -10.46 -7.06
N ALA A 237 1.44 -9.91 -8.23
CA ALA A 237 0.09 -9.66 -8.73
C ALA A 237 -0.84 -10.91 -8.72
N PRO A 238 -0.37 -12.12 -9.05
CA PRO A 238 -1.21 -13.33 -8.97
C PRO A 238 -1.56 -13.76 -7.54
N LEU A 239 -0.82 -13.29 -6.53
CA LEU A 239 -0.94 -13.70 -5.13
C LEU A 239 -1.84 -12.77 -4.32
N VAL A 240 -2.18 -11.63 -4.88
CA VAL A 240 -3.00 -10.60 -4.24
C VAL A 240 -4.26 -10.35 -5.07
N GLY A 241 -5.35 -9.94 -4.41
CA GLY A 241 -6.57 -9.56 -5.09
C GLY A 241 -6.40 -8.27 -5.92
N LYS A 242 -7.50 -7.84 -6.55
CA LYS A 242 -7.54 -6.61 -7.37
C LYS A 242 -7.01 -5.40 -6.60
N ASP A 243 -7.49 -5.19 -5.37
CA ASP A 243 -7.09 -4.05 -4.54
C ASP A 243 -5.59 -4.07 -4.25
N GLY A 244 -5.03 -5.22 -3.87
CA GLY A 244 -3.59 -5.34 -3.63
C GLY A 244 -2.73 -5.09 -4.87
N ARG A 245 -3.24 -5.35 -6.08
CA ARG A 245 -2.56 -4.97 -7.34
C ARG A 245 -2.56 -3.46 -7.54
N ILE A 246 -3.67 -2.80 -7.26
CA ILE A 246 -3.80 -1.34 -7.33
C ILE A 246 -2.88 -0.68 -6.29
N ASP A 247 -2.82 -1.21 -5.07
CA ASP A 247 -1.96 -0.70 -4.00
C ASP A 247 -0.48 -0.74 -4.39
N ILE A 248 0.00 -1.84 -4.99
CA ILE A 248 1.39 -1.95 -5.47
C ILE A 248 1.70 -0.87 -6.53
N ILE A 249 0.78 -0.59 -7.44
CA ILE A 249 0.94 0.45 -8.46
C ILE A 249 0.88 1.83 -7.82
N GLY A 250 -0.07 2.06 -6.91
CA GLY A 250 -0.24 3.32 -6.18
C GLY A 250 1.00 3.71 -5.36
N ALA A 251 1.58 2.76 -4.64
CA ALA A 251 2.83 2.95 -3.92
C ALA A 251 3.97 3.36 -4.87
N ARG A 252 4.06 2.72 -6.04
CA ARG A 252 5.07 3.10 -7.04
C ARG A 252 4.85 4.49 -7.62
N ILE A 253 3.60 4.87 -7.87
CA ILE A 253 3.26 6.23 -8.32
C ILE A 253 3.72 7.26 -7.29
N ALA A 254 3.40 7.06 -6.02
CA ALA A 254 3.81 7.95 -4.93
C ALA A 254 5.34 8.10 -4.88
N THR A 255 6.08 6.99 -4.99
CA THR A 255 7.53 6.98 -5.06
C THR A 255 8.04 7.78 -6.26
N MET A 256 7.58 7.48 -7.49
CA MET A 256 8.03 8.16 -8.71
C MET A 256 7.67 9.65 -8.70
N LYS A 257 6.49 10.01 -8.20
CA LYS A 257 6.08 11.40 -8.01
C LYS A 257 7.07 12.13 -7.11
N ARG A 258 7.31 11.61 -5.90
CA ARG A 258 8.22 12.22 -4.92
C ARG A 258 9.63 12.37 -5.49
N LEU A 259 10.20 11.32 -6.11
CA LEU A 259 11.51 11.39 -6.73
C LEU A 259 11.58 12.41 -7.88
N SER A 260 10.52 12.50 -8.70
CA SER A 260 10.45 13.47 -9.80
C SER A 260 10.33 14.92 -9.32
N GLU A 261 9.81 15.13 -8.13
CA GLU A 261 9.73 16.46 -7.49
C GLU A 261 11.04 16.81 -6.79
N THR A 262 11.75 15.82 -6.28
CA THR A 262 13.01 15.98 -5.55
C THR A 262 14.22 16.18 -6.48
N ALA A 263 14.31 15.42 -7.57
CA ALA A 263 15.47 15.47 -8.47
C ALA A 263 15.76 16.87 -8.99
N GLY A 264 17.03 17.31 -8.85
CA GLY A 264 17.51 18.62 -9.34
C GLY A 264 17.12 19.81 -8.47
N ASN A 265 16.66 19.60 -7.25
CA ASN A 265 16.43 20.68 -6.29
C ASN A 265 17.73 20.96 -5.53
N ASN A 266 18.48 21.95 -6.00
CA ASN A 266 19.74 22.43 -5.40
C ASN A 266 19.50 23.63 -4.50
#